data_8a90d1635ede0d6e8b7f0baf56abe3c0
#
_entry.id   8a90d1635ede0d6e8b7f0baf56abe3c0
#
_cell.length_a   1.000
_cell.length_b   1.000
_cell.length_c   1.000
_cell.angle_alpha   90.00
_cell.angle_beta   90.00
_cell.angle_gamma   90.00
#
_symmetry.space_group_name_H-M   'P 1'
#
loop_
_entity.id
_entity.type
_entity.pdbx_description
1 polymer ?
#
loop_
_entity_poly.entity_id
_entity_poly.type
_entity_poly.pdbx_seq_one_letter_code
_entity_poly.pdbx_strand_id
1 'polypeptide(L)'
;MKRRVIFSAALALISGSIALFDAYRIYDASRFNADLHSGRYSRAGEHASLHGQLAHAYALHSSGQIDEAVKLYAQIQEAAGGTLRPVVIFDLATLYLERALATAQHGRDVSLPLIELAKENYRQLLRVDSRDWDAKYNLELAIRLSPEPEDEQVEETVTPERTPRAPRAPLGYGGLP
;
A
#
# COMPACT_ATOMS: atom_id res chain seq x y z
N MET A 1 59.64 7.94 -14.98
CA MET A 1 58.92 6.91 -15.76
C MET A 1 58.17 5.87 -14.89
N LYS A 2 58.77 5.26 -13.90
CA LYS A 2 58.17 4.21 -13.06
C LYS A 2 56.85 4.61 -12.35
N ARG A 3 56.74 5.83 -11.83
CA ARG A 3 55.49 6.33 -11.16
C ARG A 3 54.30 6.42 -12.11
N ARG A 4 54.51 6.83 -13.37
CA ARG A 4 53.39 6.93 -14.37
C ARG A 4 52.89 5.55 -14.76
N VAL A 5 53.79 4.54 -14.89
CA VAL A 5 53.41 3.16 -15.19
C VAL A 5 52.64 2.53 -14.06
N ILE A 6 53.05 2.78 -12.80
CA ILE A 6 52.31 2.28 -11.62
C ILE A 6 50.89 2.92 -11.57
N PHE A 7 50.78 4.22 -11.85
CA PHE A 7 49.48 4.92 -11.83
C PHE A 7 48.54 4.41 -12.94
N SER A 8 49.06 4.19 -14.15
CA SER A 8 48.24 3.62 -15.23
C SER A 8 47.84 2.16 -14.99
N ALA A 9 48.71 1.36 -14.37
CA ALA A 9 48.36 -0.01 -13.99
C ALA A 9 47.29 -0.05 -12.90
N ALA A 10 47.40 0.80 -11.88
CA ALA A 10 46.37 0.92 -10.83
C ALA A 10 45.03 1.36 -11.39
N LEU A 11 45.02 2.32 -12.31
CA LEU A 11 43.79 2.80 -12.96
C LEU A 11 43.14 1.69 -13.79
N ALA A 12 43.95 0.91 -14.52
CA ALA A 12 43.45 -0.20 -15.32
C ALA A 12 42.84 -1.32 -14.44
N LEU A 13 43.45 -1.60 -13.28
CA LEU A 13 42.92 -2.59 -12.33
C LEU A 13 41.58 -2.13 -11.74
N ILE A 14 41.47 -0.85 -11.36
CA ILE A 14 40.22 -0.27 -10.83
C ILE A 14 39.11 -0.34 -11.90
N SER A 15 39.42 0.09 -13.14
CA SER A 15 38.46 0.04 -14.25
C SER A 15 38.03 -1.39 -14.58
N GLY A 16 38.96 -2.35 -14.56
CA GLY A 16 38.68 -3.76 -14.75
C GLY A 16 37.78 -4.33 -13.66
N SER A 17 38.01 -3.95 -12.40
CA SER A 17 37.17 -4.39 -11.27
C SER A 17 35.75 -3.84 -11.37
N ILE A 18 35.59 -2.58 -11.76
CA ILE A 18 34.26 -1.96 -11.96
C ILE A 18 33.53 -2.67 -13.11
N ALA A 19 34.20 -2.90 -14.22
CA ALA A 19 33.60 -3.58 -15.37
C ALA A 19 33.16 -5.02 -15.06
N LEU A 20 33.94 -5.75 -14.28
CA LEU A 20 33.56 -7.09 -13.82
C LEU A 20 32.37 -7.06 -12.87
N PHE A 21 32.32 -6.08 -11.97
CA PHE A 21 31.20 -5.89 -11.06
C PHE A 21 29.91 -5.56 -11.81
N ASP A 22 29.96 -4.65 -12.78
CA ASP A 22 28.82 -4.30 -13.62
C ASP A 22 28.35 -5.48 -14.49
N ALA A 23 29.28 -6.24 -15.08
CA ALA A 23 28.95 -7.45 -15.81
C ALA A 23 28.25 -8.50 -14.94
N TYR A 24 28.74 -8.69 -13.72
CA TYR A 24 28.09 -9.58 -12.75
C TYR A 24 26.67 -9.09 -12.40
N ARG A 25 26.47 -7.80 -12.15
CA ARG A 25 25.14 -7.22 -11.89
C ARG A 25 24.17 -7.41 -13.04
N ILE A 26 24.63 -7.20 -14.27
CA ILE A 26 23.80 -7.40 -15.47
C ILE A 26 23.43 -8.88 -15.63
N TYR A 27 24.37 -9.77 -15.41
CA TYR A 27 24.12 -11.22 -15.47
C TYR A 27 23.10 -11.66 -14.40
N ASP A 28 23.26 -11.21 -13.16
CA ASP A 28 22.37 -11.51 -12.05
C ASP A 28 20.95 -10.98 -12.31
N ALA A 29 20.82 -9.71 -12.76
CA ALA A 29 19.54 -9.13 -13.14
C ALA A 29 18.87 -9.87 -14.32
N SER A 30 19.66 -10.34 -15.29
CA SER A 30 19.15 -11.11 -16.43
C SER A 30 18.59 -12.47 -15.99
N ARG A 31 19.29 -13.16 -15.09
CA ARG A 31 18.80 -14.42 -14.51
C ARG A 31 17.52 -14.20 -13.71
N PHE A 32 17.49 -13.19 -12.84
CA PHE A 32 16.31 -12.83 -12.08
C PHE A 32 15.10 -12.57 -12.99
N ASN A 33 15.27 -11.76 -14.03
CA ASN A 33 14.21 -11.48 -14.99
C ASN A 33 13.74 -12.75 -15.74
N ALA A 34 14.68 -13.64 -16.12
CA ALA A 34 14.35 -14.90 -16.77
C ALA A 34 13.54 -15.84 -15.85
N ASP A 35 13.85 -15.86 -14.57
CA ASP A 35 13.10 -16.64 -13.58
C ASP A 35 11.71 -16.08 -13.35
N LEU A 36 11.56 -14.75 -13.27
CA LEU A 36 10.23 -14.09 -13.21
C LEU A 36 9.38 -14.39 -14.46
N HIS A 37 9.94 -14.19 -15.65
CA HIS A 37 9.23 -14.45 -16.92
C HIS A 37 8.81 -15.91 -17.11
N SER A 38 9.56 -16.86 -16.53
CA SER A 38 9.21 -18.28 -16.57
C SER A 38 8.34 -18.76 -15.41
N GLY A 39 7.88 -17.85 -14.53
CA GLY A 39 7.05 -18.18 -13.37
C GLY A 39 7.80 -18.91 -12.25
N ARG A 40 9.12 -18.93 -12.27
CA ARG A 40 9.95 -19.55 -11.22
C ARG A 40 10.20 -18.59 -10.05
N TYR A 41 9.13 -18.11 -9.45
CA TYR A 41 9.17 -17.08 -8.40
C TYR A 41 9.98 -17.51 -7.16
N SER A 42 9.92 -18.78 -6.77
CA SER A 42 10.73 -19.31 -5.65
C SER A 42 12.23 -19.18 -5.92
N ARG A 43 12.68 -19.43 -7.16
CA ARG A 43 14.09 -19.27 -7.55
C ARG A 43 14.47 -17.79 -7.66
N ALA A 44 13.59 -16.93 -8.17
CA ALA A 44 13.80 -15.50 -8.15
C ALA A 44 13.93 -14.98 -6.72
N GLY A 45 13.24 -15.59 -5.76
CA GLY A 45 13.30 -15.30 -4.34
C GLY A 45 14.63 -15.62 -3.65
N GLU A 46 15.51 -16.41 -4.28
CA GLU A 46 16.87 -16.65 -3.77
C GLU A 46 17.78 -15.41 -3.84
N HIS A 47 17.37 -14.39 -4.63
CA HIS A 47 18.09 -13.12 -4.67
C HIS A 47 17.84 -12.31 -3.38
N ALA A 48 18.93 -11.85 -2.76
CA ALA A 48 18.88 -11.09 -1.50
C ALA A 48 18.32 -9.67 -1.64
N SER A 49 17.88 -9.27 -2.82
CA SER A 49 17.27 -7.95 -3.07
C SER A 49 15.81 -7.90 -2.59
N LEU A 50 15.28 -6.70 -2.34
CA LEU A 50 13.85 -6.52 -2.03
C LEU A 50 12.94 -7.07 -3.13
N HIS A 51 13.35 -7.00 -4.40
CA HIS A 51 12.62 -7.62 -5.50
C HIS A 51 12.62 -9.15 -5.43
N GLY A 52 13.74 -9.75 -5.01
CA GLY A 52 13.80 -11.20 -4.75
C GLY A 52 12.89 -11.61 -3.61
N GLN A 53 12.91 -10.87 -2.50
CA GLN A 53 12.00 -11.12 -1.39
C GLN A 53 10.53 -10.98 -1.79
N LEU A 54 10.20 -9.98 -2.64
CA LEU A 54 8.86 -9.81 -3.19
C LEU A 54 8.45 -11.01 -4.06
N ALA A 55 9.33 -11.49 -4.93
CA ALA A 55 9.08 -12.69 -5.73
C ALA A 55 8.86 -13.93 -4.85
N HIS A 56 9.59 -14.05 -3.74
CA HIS A 56 9.39 -15.13 -2.76
C HIS A 56 8.03 -14.99 -2.06
N ALA A 57 7.67 -13.79 -1.62
CA ALA A 57 6.35 -13.53 -1.00
C ALA A 57 5.22 -13.91 -1.95
N TYR A 58 5.34 -13.56 -3.23
CA TYR A 58 4.40 -13.98 -4.26
C TYR A 58 4.36 -15.50 -4.46
N ALA A 59 5.52 -16.18 -4.44
CA ALA A 59 5.58 -17.64 -4.51
C ALA A 59 4.86 -18.31 -3.32
N LEU A 60 5.05 -17.79 -2.11
CA LEU A 60 4.36 -18.25 -0.91
C LEU A 60 2.84 -18.08 -1.04
N HIS A 61 2.40 -16.89 -1.48
CA HIS A 61 0.98 -16.62 -1.75
C HIS A 61 0.42 -17.62 -2.78
N SER A 62 1.07 -17.77 -3.92
CA SER A 62 0.62 -18.65 -5.01
C SER A 62 0.57 -20.13 -4.62
N SER A 63 1.37 -20.54 -3.64
CA SER A 63 1.35 -21.90 -3.08
C SER A 63 0.40 -22.10 -1.92
N GLY A 64 -0.38 -21.07 -1.56
CA GLY A 64 -1.35 -21.11 -0.47
C GLY A 64 -0.75 -20.96 0.93
N GLN A 65 0.54 -20.61 1.04
CA GLN A 65 1.22 -20.34 2.31
C GLN A 65 0.97 -18.88 2.73
N ILE A 66 -0.30 -18.58 3.02
CA ILE A 66 -0.78 -17.20 3.20
C ILE A 66 -0.12 -16.53 4.42
N ASP A 67 0.05 -17.26 5.53
CA ASP A 67 0.60 -16.69 6.77
C ASP A 67 2.08 -16.29 6.62
N GLU A 68 2.84 -17.10 5.91
CA GLU A 68 4.24 -16.82 5.58
C GLU A 68 4.35 -15.67 4.59
N ALA A 69 3.48 -15.64 3.58
CA ALA A 69 3.41 -14.55 2.62
C ALA A 69 3.11 -13.21 3.31
N VAL A 70 2.10 -13.14 4.19
CA VAL A 70 1.75 -11.94 4.96
C VAL A 70 2.95 -11.44 5.76
N LYS A 71 3.64 -12.32 6.50
CA LYS A 71 4.83 -11.95 7.28
C LYS A 71 5.93 -11.36 6.42
N LEU A 72 6.20 -11.98 5.27
CA LEU A 72 7.26 -11.53 4.38
C LEU A 72 6.90 -10.20 3.69
N TYR A 73 5.65 -10.03 3.22
CA TYR A 73 5.19 -8.76 2.67
C TYR A 73 5.27 -7.62 3.71
N ALA A 74 4.88 -7.87 4.96
CA ALA A 74 4.99 -6.88 6.03
C ALA A 74 6.45 -6.45 6.28
N GLN A 75 7.39 -7.40 6.29
CA GLN A 75 8.82 -7.10 6.42
C GLN A 75 9.34 -6.27 5.23
N ILE A 76 8.93 -6.63 4.02
CA ILE A 76 9.31 -5.88 2.81
C ILE A 76 8.74 -4.47 2.84
N GLN A 77 7.51 -4.30 3.31
CA GLN A 77 6.84 -2.99 3.40
C GLN A 77 7.63 -1.98 4.25
N GLU A 78 8.24 -2.43 5.36
CA GLU A 78 9.08 -1.58 6.22
C GLU A 78 10.34 -1.09 5.49
N ALA A 79 10.95 -1.96 4.68
CA ALA A 79 12.19 -1.67 3.96
C ALA A 79 11.96 -1.05 2.58
N ALA A 80 10.79 -1.22 1.99
CA ALA A 80 10.49 -0.77 0.64
C ALA A 80 10.33 0.75 0.56
N GLY A 81 10.89 1.32 -0.51
CA GLY A 81 10.74 2.72 -0.87
C GLY A 81 10.41 2.90 -2.36
N GLY A 82 10.25 4.15 -2.78
CA GLY A 82 10.02 4.48 -4.19
C GLY A 82 8.84 3.72 -4.81
N THR A 83 9.04 3.20 -6.00
CA THR A 83 8.02 2.51 -6.79
C THR A 83 7.65 1.12 -6.26
N LEU A 84 8.49 0.51 -5.43
CA LEU A 84 8.23 -0.82 -4.88
C LEU A 84 7.19 -0.79 -3.76
N ARG A 85 7.21 0.26 -2.94
CA ARG A 85 6.35 0.37 -1.76
C ARG A 85 4.84 0.28 -2.09
N PRO A 86 4.30 0.99 -3.10
CA PRO A 86 2.89 0.84 -3.45
C PRO A 86 2.50 -0.59 -3.85
N VAL A 87 3.36 -1.28 -4.60
CA VAL A 87 3.14 -2.68 -5.01
C VAL A 87 3.02 -3.58 -3.79
N VAL A 88 3.96 -3.48 -2.86
CA VAL A 88 3.96 -4.29 -1.63
C VAL A 88 2.73 -4.02 -0.76
N ILE A 89 2.33 -2.74 -0.63
CA ILE A 89 1.13 -2.37 0.14
C ILE A 89 -0.13 -2.94 -0.52
N PHE A 90 -0.22 -2.90 -1.85
CA PHE A 90 -1.37 -3.44 -2.59
C PHE A 90 -1.48 -4.96 -2.39
N ASP A 91 -0.37 -5.69 -2.57
CA ASP A 91 -0.34 -7.14 -2.42
C ASP A 91 -0.69 -7.56 -0.98
N LEU A 92 -0.14 -6.85 0.02
CA LEU A 92 -0.44 -7.13 1.42
C LEU A 92 -1.91 -6.86 1.77
N ALA A 93 -2.48 -5.77 1.25
CA ALA A 93 -3.90 -5.44 1.43
C ALA A 93 -4.80 -6.52 0.82
N THR A 94 -4.45 -7.00 -0.37
CA THR A 94 -5.17 -8.07 -1.06
C THR A 94 -5.12 -9.37 -0.26
N LEU A 95 -3.95 -9.73 0.28
CA LEU A 95 -3.80 -10.91 1.13
C LEU A 95 -4.63 -10.84 2.41
N TYR A 96 -4.69 -9.67 3.07
CA TYR A 96 -5.57 -9.50 4.23
C TYR A 96 -7.03 -9.72 3.88
N LEU A 97 -7.47 -9.17 2.73
CA LEU A 97 -8.85 -9.34 2.27
C LEU A 97 -9.17 -10.80 1.92
N GLU A 98 -8.29 -11.46 1.15
CA GLU A 98 -8.44 -12.88 0.81
C GLU A 98 -8.49 -13.76 2.06
N ARG A 99 -7.61 -13.51 3.04
CA ARG A 99 -7.61 -14.25 4.29
C ARG A 99 -8.87 -14.02 5.12
N ALA A 100 -9.39 -12.79 5.15
CA ALA A 100 -10.65 -12.48 5.81
C ALA A 100 -11.81 -13.27 5.19
N LEU A 101 -11.86 -13.33 3.86
CA LEU A 101 -12.88 -14.09 3.12
C LEU A 101 -12.72 -15.60 3.30
N ALA A 102 -11.49 -16.11 3.35
CA ALA A 102 -11.24 -17.53 3.58
C ALA A 102 -11.80 -18.01 4.94
N THR A 103 -11.81 -17.16 5.97
CA THR A 103 -12.41 -17.52 7.26
C THR A 103 -13.92 -17.77 7.14
N ALA A 104 -14.62 -16.97 6.33
CA ALA A 104 -16.04 -17.12 6.07
C ALA A 104 -16.37 -18.43 5.32
N GLN A 105 -15.54 -18.81 4.35
CA GLN A 105 -15.70 -20.05 3.59
C GLN A 105 -15.60 -21.31 4.47
N HIS A 106 -14.91 -21.23 5.60
CA HIS A 106 -14.79 -22.31 6.58
C HIS A 106 -15.86 -22.28 7.68
N GLY A 107 -16.97 -21.58 7.46
CA GLY A 107 -18.09 -21.49 8.39
C GLY A 107 -17.82 -20.66 9.63
N ARG A 108 -16.82 -19.79 9.61
CA ARG A 108 -16.53 -18.78 10.64
C ARG A 108 -16.99 -17.41 10.12
N ASP A 109 -17.21 -16.50 11.05
CA ASP A 109 -17.45 -15.11 10.67
C ASP A 109 -16.24 -14.51 9.96
N VAL A 110 -16.50 -13.58 9.04
CA VAL A 110 -15.46 -12.84 8.35
C VAL A 110 -14.58 -12.13 9.38
N SER A 111 -13.26 -12.21 9.20
CA SER A 111 -12.35 -11.55 10.14
C SER A 111 -12.33 -10.04 9.95
N LEU A 112 -13.12 -9.32 10.73
CA LEU A 112 -13.18 -7.86 10.72
C LEU A 112 -11.81 -7.20 10.88
N PRO A 113 -10.92 -7.62 11.81
CA PRO A 113 -9.60 -7.02 11.93
C PRO A 113 -8.77 -7.08 10.64
N LEU A 114 -8.86 -8.16 9.88
CA LEU A 114 -8.14 -8.29 8.60
C LEU A 114 -8.74 -7.36 7.53
N ILE A 115 -10.07 -7.18 7.53
CA ILE A 115 -10.71 -6.22 6.62
C ILE A 115 -10.27 -4.80 6.94
N GLU A 116 -10.21 -4.42 8.21
CA GLU A 116 -9.74 -3.08 8.60
C GLU A 116 -8.28 -2.83 8.19
N LEU A 117 -7.41 -3.83 8.34
CA LEU A 117 -6.03 -3.74 7.83
C LEU A 117 -5.99 -3.58 6.30
N ALA A 118 -6.83 -4.30 5.57
CA ALA A 118 -6.93 -4.14 4.13
C ALA A 118 -7.41 -2.74 3.74
N LYS A 119 -8.46 -2.24 4.38
CA LYS A 119 -9.01 -0.88 4.16
C LYS A 119 -7.95 0.19 4.39
N GLU A 120 -7.20 0.12 5.49
CA GLU A 120 -6.15 1.11 5.79
C GLU A 120 -5.04 1.09 4.74
N ASN A 121 -4.59 -0.09 4.30
CA ASN A 121 -3.57 -0.19 3.26
C ASN A 121 -4.07 0.37 1.91
N TYR A 122 -5.30 0.07 1.49
CA TYR A 122 -5.86 0.66 0.26
C TYR A 122 -6.03 2.18 0.37
N ARG A 123 -6.45 2.71 1.53
CA ARG A 123 -6.49 4.15 1.76
C ARG A 123 -5.10 4.79 1.68
N GLN A 124 -4.08 4.11 2.21
CA GLN A 124 -2.70 4.58 2.11
C GLN A 124 -2.25 4.69 0.64
N LEU A 125 -2.59 3.72 -0.20
CA LEU A 125 -2.33 3.77 -1.64
C LEU A 125 -3.03 4.95 -2.30
N LEU A 126 -4.31 5.14 -2.02
CA LEU A 126 -5.13 6.20 -2.61
C LEU A 126 -4.74 7.61 -2.16
N ARG A 127 -4.07 7.76 -1.01
CA ARG A 127 -3.42 9.04 -0.62
C ARG A 127 -2.22 9.38 -1.52
N VAL A 128 -1.54 8.37 -2.08
CA VAL A 128 -0.40 8.56 -2.99
C VAL A 128 -0.87 8.71 -4.43
N ASP A 129 -1.73 7.81 -4.91
CA ASP A 129 -2.36 7.89 -6.22
C ASP A 129 -3.88 7.69 -6.11
N SER A 130 -4.60 8.80 -6.11
CA SER A 130 -6.06 8.79 -6.07
C SER A 130 -6.72 8.25 -7.34
N ARG A 131 -5.97 7.89 -8.37
CA ARG A 131 -6.46 7.32 -9.63
C ARG A 131 -6.25 5.82 -9.74
N ASP A 132 -5.69 5.19 -8.71
CA ASP A 132 -5.56 3.73 -8.65
C ASP A 132 -6.94 3.07 -8.55
N TRP A 133 -7.44 2.58 -9.69
CA TRP A 133 -8.77 1.98 -9.79
C TRP A 133 -8.85 0.62 -9.09
N ASP A 134 -7.78 -0.15 -9.09
CA ASP A 134 -7.74 -1.46 -8.45
C ASP A 134 -7.81 -1.30 -6.92
N ALA A 135 -7.06 -0.34 -6.38
CA ALA A 135 -7.14 0.00 -4.95
C ALA A 135 -8.55 0.53 -4.57
N LYS A 136 -9.18 1.36 -5.41
CA LYS A 136 -10.56 1.83 -5.18
C LYS A 136 -11.56 0.68 -5.15
N TYR A 137 -11.50 -0.19 -6.14
CA TYR A 137 -12.41 -1.32 -6.25
C TYR A 137 -12.29 -2.24 -5.02
N ASN A 138 -11.07 -2.58 -4.63
CA ASN A 138 -10.82 -3.46 -3.50
C ASN A 138 -11.18 -2.79 -2.16
N LEU A 139 -10.98 -1.48 -2.03
CA LEU A 139 -11.45 -0.71 -0.87
C LEU A 139 -12.97 -0.73 -0.76
N GLU A 140 -13.67 -0.50 -1.85
CA GLU A 140 -15.13 -0.57 -1.92
C GLU A 140 -15.64 -1.96 -1.49
N LEU A 141 -15.00 -3.03 -1.99
CA LEU A 141 -15.32 -4.40 -1.58
C LEU A 141 -15.10 -4.59 -0.07
N ALA A 142 -13.98 -4.12 0.47
CA ALA A 142 -13.68 -4.23 1.89
C ALA A 142 -14.69 -3.45 2.76
N ILE A 143 -15.12 -2.26 2.32
CA ILE A 143 -16.15 -1.47 3.00
C ILE A 143 -17.50 -2.19 3.01
N ARG A 144 -17.88 -2.83 1.91
CA ARG A 144 -19.13 -3.63 1.86
C ARG A 144 -19.11 -4.83 2.81
N LEU A 145 -17.95 -5.42 3.04
CA LEU A 145 -17.78 -6.55 3.97
C LEU A 145 -17.77 -6.10 5.45
N SER A 146 -17.27 -4.91 5.71
CA SER A 146 -17.25 -4.27 7.02
C SER A 146 -17.63 -2.80 6.83
N PRO A 147 -18.92 -2.46 6.83
CA PRO A 147 -19.36 -1.08 6.72
C PRO A 147 -18.78 -0.25 7.86
N GLU A 148 -18.35 0.96 7.54
CA GLU A 148 -17.98 1.92 8.57
C GLU A 148 -19.24 2.35 9.30
N PRO A 149 -19.18 2.55 10.64
CA PRO A 149 -20.27 3.23 11.31
C PRO A 149 -20.51 4.54 10.56
N GLU A 150 -21.74 4.75 10.11
CA GLU A 150 -22.13 6.07 9.65
C GLU A 150 -21.73 6.98 10.79
N ASP A 151 -20.82 7.92 10.54
CA ASP A 151 -20.60 9.00 11.48
C ASP A 151 -22.00 9.49 11.82
N GLU A 152 -22.43 9.26 13.07
CA GLU A 152 -23.61 9.95 13.57
C GLU A 152 -23.30 11.38 13.22
N GLN A 153 -23.92 11.85 12.13
CA GLN A 153 -23.98 13.26 11.86
C GLN A 153 -24.45 13.79 13.19
N VAL A 154 -23.54 14.39 13.94
CA VAL A 154 -23.92 15.22 15.07
C VAL A 154 -24.86 16.16 14.41
N GLU A 155 -26.15 15.80 14.46
CA GLU A 155 -27.24 16.70 14.17
C GLU A 155 -26.98 17.77 15.20
N GLU A 156 -26.18 18.75 14.76
CA GLU A 156 -26.06 20.01 15.45
C GLU A 156 -27.51 20.49 15.48
N THR A 157 -28.17 20.05 16.55
CA THR A 157 -29.45 20.61 16.93
C THR A 157 -29.17 22.10 17.12
N VAL A 158 -29.17 22.82 15.99
CA VAL A 158 -29.34 24.24 15.98
C VAL A 158 -30.68 24.44 16.61
N THR A 159 -30.68 24.42 17.94
CA THR A 159 -31.82 24.95 18.72
C THR A 159 -31.95 26.38 18.22
N PRO A 160 -33.01 26.70 17.46
CA PRO A 160 -33.19 28.08 17.03
C PRO A 160 -33.37 28.89 18.32
N GLU A 161 -32.32 29.61 18.67
CA GLU A 161 -32.35 30.58 19.75
C GLU A 161 -33.53 31.52 19.43
N ARG A 162 -34.64 31.26 20.09
CA ARG A 162 -35.80 32.12 20.05
C ARG A 162 -35.35 33.46 20.64
N THR A 163 -34.86 34.33 19.77
CA THR A 163 -34.75 35.73 20.10
C THR A 163 -36.14 36.21 20.55
N PRO A 164 -36.26 36.73 21.79
CA PRO A 164 -37.54 37.25 22.26
C PRO A 164 -37.93 38.40 21.33
N ARG A 165 -39.03 38.22 20.59
CA ARG A 165 -39.59 39.26 19.74
C ARG A 165 -40.07 40.41 20.65
N ALA A 166 -39.41 41.55 20.60
CA ALA A 166 -39.80 42.73 21.32
C ALA A 166 -41.29 43.07 21.01
N PRO A 167 -42.10 43.43 22.03
CA PRO A 167 -43.53 43.76 21.82
C PRO A 167 -43.62 44.99 20.88
N ARG A 168 -44.37 44.85 19.78
CA ARG A 168 -44.71 45.95 18.92
C ARG A 168 -45.50 46.95 19.70
N ALA A 169 -45.04 48.17 19.81
CA ALA A 169 -45.81 49.31 20.32
C ALA A 169 -47.06 49.53 19.45
N PRO A 170 -48.22 49.81 20.04
CA PRO A 170 -49.41 50.08 19.27
C PRO A 170 -49.23 51.39 18.50
N LEU A 171 -49.59 51.36 17.21
CA LEU A 171 -49.62 52.54 16.37
C LEU A 171 -50.70 53.50 16.92
N GLY A 172 -50.26 54.63 17.51
CA GLY A 172 -51.12 55.69 17.89
C GLY A 172 -51.81 56.35 16.65
N TYR A 173 -53.10 56.28 16.61
CA TYR A 173 -53.88 57.07 15.69
C TYR A 173 -53.79 58.57 16.12
N GLY A 174 -52.93 59.31 15.44
CA GLY A 174 -52.94 60.77 15.49
C GLY A 174 -53.96 61.27 14.52
N GLY A 175 -55.02 61.88 15.03
CA GLY A 175 -56.05 62.55 14.21
C GLY A 175 -55.47 63.73 13.50
N LEU A 176 -56.01 63.97 12.33
CA LEU A 176 -55.90 65.21 11.57
C LEU A 176 -57.12 66.14 11.90
N PRO A 177 -56.87 67.43 11.89
CA PRO A 177 -57.96 68.37 11.88
C PRO A 177 -58.65 68.44 10.52
#